data_ba473cfd1fd51b3af8cd5e52e41e8e39
#
_entry.id   ba473cfd1fd51b3af8cd5e52e41e8e39
#
_cell.length_a   1.000
_cell.length_b   1.000
_cell.length_c   1.000
_cell.angle_alpha   90.00
_cell.angle_beta   90.00
_cell.angle_gamma   90.00
#
_symmetry.space_group_name_H-M   'P 1'
#
loop_
_entity.id
_entity.type
_entity.pdbx_description
1 polymer ?
#
loop_
_entity_poly.entity_id
_entity_poly.type
_entity_poly.pdbx_seq_one_letter_code
_entity_poly.pdbx_strand_id
1 'polypeptide(L)'
;MSRKVLVVDDEKLIVKGIRFSLEQDDMEVDCAYDGEEALEMAKRKEYDIILLDVMLPKCDGFEVCRQIRDFSDVPIVMLTAKGDDMDKILGLEYGADDYITKPFNILEVKARLKAIMRRTVRKEGTALAGKQIVKGDLRIDCESRRVFSRDRELNLTAKEFDLLELLVTNPNKVYSRENLLNIVWGYEYPGDARTVDVHIRRLREKIEVNPSDPKYVYTKWGVGYYFRG
;
A
#
# COMPACT_ATOMS: atom_id res chain seq x y z
N MET A 1 12.29 -1.49 18.30
CA MET A 1 13.13 -1.80 17.13
C MET A 1 13.11 -0.60 16.20
N SER A 2 14.25 -0.20 15.63
CA SER A 2 14.27 0.88 14.62
C SER A 2 13.57 0.40 13.36
N ARG A 3 12.92 1.33 12.64
CA ARG A 3 12.23 1.03 11.37
C ARG A 3 13.23 1.00 10.23
N LYS A 4 13.13 -0.01 9.37
CA LYS A 4 14.02 -0.19 8.22
C LYS A 4 13.36 0.32 6.95
N VAL A 5 14.00 1.27 6.31
CA VAL A 5 13.52 1.92 5.08
C VAL A 5 14.51 1.68 3.96
N LEU A 6 14.04 1.24 2.81
CA LEU A 6 14.84 1.25 1.57
C LEU A 6 14.45 2.47 0.75
N VAL A 7 15.43 3.29 0.39
CA VAL A 7 15.26 4.47 -0.48
C VAL A 7 15.95 4.19 -1.81
N VAL A 8 15.18 4.23 -2.88
CA VAL A 8 15.64 3.93 -4.24
C VAL A 8 15.40 5.13 -5.15
N ASP A 9 16.49 5.76 -5.61
CA ASP A 9 16.44 6.91 -6.51
C ASP A 9 17.85 7.09 -7.11
N ASP A 10 17.98 7.35 -8.39
CA ASP A 10 19.29 7.54 -9.04
C ASP A 10 19.92 8.92 -8.74
N GLU A 11 19.10 9.85 -8.27
CA GLU A 11 19.54 11.19 -7.83
C GLU A 11 20.15 11.14 -6.43
N LYS A 12 21.48 11.01 -6.33
CA LYS A 12 22.22 10.90 -5.05
C LYS A 12 21.91 12.01 -4.04
N LEU A 13 21.58 13.21 -4.50
CA LEU A 13 21.22 14.33 -3.61
C LEU A 13 19.85 14.12 -2.96
N ILE A 14 18.87 13.60 -3.70
CA ILE A 14 17.55 13.26 -3.19
C ILE A 14 17.68 12.15 -2.14
N VAL A 15 18.38 11.06 -2.49
CA VAL A 15 18.63 9.94 -1.57
C VAL A 15 19.28 10.42 -0.27
N LYS A 16 20.36 11.26 -0.38
CA LYS A 16 21.06 11.80 0.77
C LYS A 16 20.16 12.66 1.66
N GLY A 17 19.30 13.49 1.05
CA GLY A 17 18.36 14.35 1.77
C GLY A 17 17.29 13.55 2.52
N ILE A 18 16.70 12.56 1.84
CA ILE A 18 15.69 11.65 2.46
C ILE A 18 16.36 10.86 3.59
N ARG A 19 17.48 10.20 3.32
CA ARG A 19 18.23 9.41 4.30
C ARG A 19 18.52 10.22 5.56
N PHE A 20 19.18 11.38 5.41
CA PHE A 20 19.53 12.25 6.54
C PHE A 20 18.31 12.60 7.39
N SER A 21 17.18 12.92 6.73
CA SER A 21 15.97 13.30 7.44
C SER A 21 15.29 12.13 8.15
N LEU A 22 15.30 10.93 7.58
CA LEU A 22 14.70 9.73 8.20
C LEU A 22 15.57 9.19 9.34
N GLU A 23 16.90 9.25 9.21
CA GLU A 23 17.83 8.88 10.28
C GLU A 23 17.66 9.78 11.53
N GLN A 24 17.26 11.05 11.37
CA GLN A 24 16.90 11.93 12.50
C GLN A 24 15.64 11.47 13.26
N ASP A 25 14.79 10.64 12.65
CA ASP A 25 13.62 10.04 13.28
C ASP A 25 13.90 8.59 13.74
N ASP A 26 15.17 8.23 14.01
CA ASP A 26 15.64 6.92 14.47
C ASP A 26 15.29 5.76 13.52
N MET A 27 15.19 6.02 12.21
CA MET A 27 15.00 5.00 11.18
C MET A 27 16.36 4.51 10.65
N GLU A 28 16.43 3.21 10.35
CA GLU A 28 17.57 2.61 9.65
C GLU A 28 17.30 2.71 8.15
N VAL A 29 18.18 3.39 7.41
CA VAL A 29 17.96 3.69 5.98
C VAL A 29 19.04 3.05 5.13
N ASP A 30 18.62 2.13 4.26
CA ASP A 30 19.44 1.62 3.17
C ASP A 30 19.10 2.38 1.88
N CYS A 31 20.07 2.47 0.98
CA CYS A 31 19.94 3.22 -0.27
C CYS A 31 20.33 2.35 -1.45
N ALA A 32 19.56 2.42 -2.53
CA ALA A 32 19.86 1.85 -3.83
C ALA A 32 19.75 2.94 -4.91
N TYR A 33 20.52 2.81 -5.98
CA TYR A 33 20.63 3.84 -7.01
C TYR A 33 20.20 3.35 -8.40
N ASP A 34 19.76 2.12 -8.49
CA ASP A 34 19.14 1.53 -9.68
C ASP A 34 18.18 0.39 -9.31
N GLY A 35 17.38 -0.03 -10.28
CA GLY A 35 16.34 -1.03 -10.04
C GLY A 35 16.88 -2.43 -9.73
N GLU A 36 18.03 -2.83 -10.28
CA GLU A 36 18.64 -4.13 -10.01
C GLU A 36 19.16 -4.20 -8.58
N GLU A 37 19.87 -3.15 -8.12
CA GLU A 37 20.34 -3.02 -6.75
C GLU A 37 19.17 -3.06 -5.76
N ALA A 38 18.08 -2.34 -6.08
CA ALA A 38 16.87 -2.34 -5.26
C ALA A 38 16.26 -3.74 -5.09
N LEU A 39 16.15 -4.51 -6.18
CA LEU A 39 15.63 -5.87 -6.16
C LEU A 39 16.53 -6.82 -5.36
N GLU A 40 17.84 -6.72 -5.52
CA GLU A 40 18.78 -7.53 -4.73
C GLU A 40 18.67 -7.24 -3.23
N MET A 41 18.59 -5.96 -2.85
CA MET A 41 18.46 -5.56 -1.45
C MET A 41 17.12 -6.02 -0.87
N ALA A 42 16.01 -5.84 -1.58
CA ALA A 42 14.69 -6.28 -1.16
C ALA A 42 14.58 -7.80 -0.98
N LYS A 43 15.34 -8.60 -1.75
CA LYS A 43 15.42 -10.08 -1.58
C LYS A 43 16.27 -10.50 -0.39
N ARG A 44 17.29 -9.73 -0.03
CA ARG A 44 18.26 -10.08 1.03
C ARG A 44 17.85 -9.62 2.42
N LYS A 45 17.05 -8.58 2.52
CA LYS A 45 16.73 -7.91 3.79
C LYS A 45 15.24 -7.56 3.84
N GLU A 46 14.63 -7.71 5.01
CA GLU A 46 13.26 -7.25 5.24
C GLU A 46 13.25 -5.77 5.57
N TYR A 47 12.36 -5.04 4.93
CA TYR A 47 12.10 -3.62 5.14
C TYR A 47 10.68 -3.39 5.67
N ASP A 48 10.49 -2.35 6.47
CA ASP A 48 9.17 -1.89 6.91
C ASP A 48 8.44 -1.09 5.82
N ILE A 49 9.21 -0.46 4.90
CA ILE A 49 8.69 0.32 3.77
C ILE A 49 9.80 0.58 2.74
N ILE A 50 9.39 0.72 1.48
CA ILE A 50 10.27 1.08 0.36
C ILE A 50 9.79 2.40 -0.25
N LEU A 51 10.68 3.37 -0.41
CA LEU A 51 10.52 4.54 -1.29
C LEU A 51 11.19 4.23 -2.62
N LEU A 52 10.44 4.31 -3.71
CA LEU A 52 10.89 3.82 -5.02
C LEU A 52 10.63 4.86 -6.10
N ASP A 53 11.69 5.37 -6.70
CA ASP A 53 11.54 6.23 -7.87
C ASP A 53 11.01 5.44 -9.07
N VAL A 54 10.17 6.07 -9.87
CA VAL A 54 9.66 5.53 -11.13
C VAL A 54 10.77 5.49 -12.17
N MET A 55 11.53 6.58 -12.29
CA MET A 55 12.51 6.76 -13.35
C MET A 55 13.89 6.25 -12.91
N LEU A 56 14.08 4.94 -12.91
CA LEU A 56 15.36 4.33 -12.53
C LEU A 56 16.11 3.79 -13.75
N PRO A 57 17.45 3.82 -13.71
CA PRO A 57 18.27 3.14 -14.71
C PRO A 57 18.18 1.60 -14.55
N LYS A 58 18.51 0.88 -15.62
CA LYS A 58 18.53 -0.59 -15.76
C LYS A 58 17.14 -1.24 -15.71
N CYS A 59 16.41 -1.08 -14.60
CA CYS A 59 15.08 -1.59 -14.40
C CYS A 59 14.21 -0.48 -13.84
N ASP A 60 13.14 -0.09 -14.53
CA ASP A 60 12.26 1.00 -14.09
C ASP A 60 11.51 0.64 -12.80
N GLY A 61 11.07 1.67 -12.06
CA GLY A 61 10.44 1.50 -10.76
C GLY A 61 9.13 0.71 -10.81
N PHE A 62 8.38 0.74 -11.90
CA PHE A 62 7.15 -0.06 -12.04
C PHE A 62 7.48 -1.55 -12.10
N GLU A 63 8.48 -1.92 -12.89
CA GLU A 63 8.91 -3.31 -13.00
C GLU A 63 9.54 -3.80 -11.69
N VAL A 64 10.33 -2.94 -11.01
CA VAL A 64 10.85 -3.23 -9.65
C VAL A 64 9.70 -3.50 -8.68
N CYS A 65 8.68 -2.63 -8.66
CA CYS A 65 7.51 -2.80 -7.80
C CYS A 65 6.80 -4.13 -8.08
N ARG A 66 6.54 -4.44 -9.35
CA ARG A 66 5.91 -5.69 -9.76
C ARG A 66 6.70 -6.91 -9.28
N GLN A 67 8.02 -6.92 -9.50
CA GLN A 67 8.87 -8.04 -9.09
C GLN A 67 8.95 -8.18 -7.56
N ILE A 68 8.96 -7.08 -6.80
CA ILE A 68 8.91 -7.15 -5.34
C ILE A 68 7.60 -7.81 -4.88
N ARG A 69 6.48 -7.53 -5.55
CA ARG A 69 5.17 -8.13 -5.22
C ARG A 69 5.10 -9.64 -5.45
N ASP A 70 6.00 -10.21 -6.25
CA ASP A 70 6.09 -11.66 -6.42
C ASP A 70 6.55 -12.38 -5.14
N PHE A 71 7.25 -11.69 -4.22
CA PHE A 71 7.80 -12.28 -3.00
C PHE A 71 7.57 -11.49 -1.70
N SER A 72 7.04 -10.27 -1.76
CA SER A 72 6.88 -9.41 -0.57
C SER A 72 5.68 -8.49 -0.67
N ASP A 73 4.96 -8.35 0.46
CA ASP A 73 3.85 -7.41 0.66
C ASP A 73 4.31 -6.11 1.37
N VAL A 74 5.65 -5.86 1.42
CA VAL A 74 6.21 -4.65 2.01
C VAL A 74 5.55 -3.41 1.42
N PRO A 75 5.14 -2.42 2.22
CA PRO A 75 4.59 -1.18 1.70
C PRO A 75 5.57 -0.47 0.75
N ILE A 76 5.09 -0.09 -0.45
CA ILE A 76 5.87 0.63 -1.46
C ILE A 76 5.21 1.97 -1.73
N VAL A 77 5.98 3.04 -1.60
CA VAL A 77 5.58 4.41 -1.98
C VAL A 77 6.40 4.83 -3.20
N MET A 78 5.71 5.08 -4.30
CA MET A 78 6.37 5.52 -5.55
C MET A 78 6.70 7.01 -5.49
N LEU A 79 7.89 7.37 -5.97
CA LEU A 79 8.27 8.77 -6.23
C LEU A 79 8.09 9.03 -7.72
N THR A 80 7.27 10.01 -8.12
CA THR A 80 6.93 10.26 -9.52
C THR A 80 7.17 11.72 -9.91
N ALA A 81 7.37 12.02 -11.20
CA ALA A 81 7.44 13.38 -11.68
C ALA A 81 6.06 14.09 -11.59
N LYS A 82 6.08 15.40 -11.39
CA LYS A 82 4.86 16.21 -11.33
C LYS A 82 4.20 16.29 -12.72
N GLY A 83 2.93 15.92 -12.83
CA GLY A 83 2.11 16.14 -14.02
C GLY A 83 1.62 14.89 -14.73
N ASP A 84 2.11 13.72 -14.39
CA ASP A 84 1.69 12.48 -15.04
C ASP A 84 0.68 11.70 -14.17
N ASP A 85 -0.63 12.00 -14.36
CA ASP A 85 -1.68 11.25 -13.68
C ASP A 85 -1.70 9.78 -14.11
N MET A 86 -1.14 9.48 -15.31
CA MET A 86 -0.97 8.11 -15.79
C MET A 86 0.07 7.36 -14.95
N ASP A 87 1.21 7.98 -14.62
CA ASP A 87 2.24 7.34 -13.79
C ASP A 87 1.74 7.02 -12.38
N LYS A 88 0.90 7.87 -11.81
CA LYS A 88 0.26 7.61 -10.51
C LYS A 88 -0.67 6.40 -10.56
N ILE A 89 -1.52 6.34 -11.58
CA ILE A 89 -2.46 5.23 -11.78
C ILE A 89 -1.67 3.94 -12.07
N LEU A 90 -0.68 4.00 -12.96
CA LEU A 90 0.18 2.87 -13.28
C LEU A 90 0.94 2.37 -12.04
N GLY A 91 1.56 3.26 -11.27
CA GLY A 91 2.26 2.87 -10.03
C GLY A 91 1.36 2.10 -9.07
N LEU A 92 0.14 2.58 -8.86
CA LEU A 92 -0.85 1.88 -8.07
C LEU A 92 -1.28 0.55 -8.74
N GLU A 93 -1.44 0.48 -10.04
CA GLU A 93 -1.76 -0.76 -10.76
C GLU A 93 -0.64 -1.81 -10.68
N TYR A 94 0.63 -1.40 -10.64
CA TYR A 94 1.79 -2.30 -10.47
C TYR A 94 2.04 -2.76 -9.03
N GLY A 95 1.28 -2.27 -8.07
CA GLY A 95 1.37 -2.79 -6.71
C GLY A 95 1.80 -1.80 -5.64
N ALA A 96 2.04 -0.54 -5.96
CA ALA A 96 2.33 0.47 -4.97
C ALA A 96 1.14 0.70 -4.01
N ASP A 97 1.45 1.08 -2.78
CA ASP A 97 0.45 1.42 -1.76
C ASP A 97 0.13 2.93 -1.76
N ASP A 98 1.08 3.74 -2.24
CA ASP A 98 0.95 5.19 -2.31
C ASP A 98 1.94 5.77 -3.32
N TYR A 99 1.81 7.07 -3.62
CA TYR A 99 2.76 7.82 -4.46
C TYR A 99 3.00 9.23 -3.91
N ILE A 100 4.18 9.78 -4.21
CA ILE A 100 4.58 11.14 -3.88
C ILE A 100 5.13 11.80 -5.15
N THR A 101 4.65 13.00 -5.47
CA THR A 101 5.12 13.71 -6.68
C THR A 101 6.36 14.57 -6.40
N LYS A 102 7.38 14.45 -7.25
CA LYS A 102 8.55 15.34 -7.27
C LYS A 102 8.17 16.69 -7.93
N PRO A 103 8.64 17.84 -7.40
CA PRO A 103 9.39 18.00 -6.16
C PRO A 103 8.48 17.87 -4.93
N PHE A 104 8.96 17.20 -3.91
CA PHE A 104 8.22 16.96 -2.68
C PHE A 104 8.86 17.70 -1.48
N ASN A 105 8.05 17.94 -0.47
CA ASN A 105 8.53 18.36 0.83
C ASN A 105 8.91 17.12 1.66
N ILE A 106 10.10 17.12 2.26
CA ILE A 106 10.54 16.02 3.11
C ILE A 106 9.58 15.75 4.30
N LEU A 107 8.88 16.77 4.79
CA LEU A 107 7.85 16.60 5.83
C LEU A 107 6.66 15.79 5.32
N GLU A 108 6.28 15.96 4.05
CA GLU A 108 5.24 15.14 3.40
C GLU A 108 5.67 13.67 3.34
N VAL A 109 6.91 13.41 2.89
CA VAL A 109 7.46 12.05 2.87
C VAL A 109 7.38 11.43 4.26
N LYS A 110 7.89 12.12 5.30
CA LYS A 110 7.84 11.64 6.68
C LYS A 110 6.42 11.37 7.18
N ALA A 111 5.48 12.26 6.89
CA ALA A 111 4.09 12.10 7.31
C ALA A 111 3.44 10.85 6.68
N ARG A 112 3.67 10.62 5.37
CA ARG A 112 3.16 9.44 4.66
C ARG A 112 3.78 8.14 5.18
N LEU A 113 5.11 8.10 5.33
CA LEU A 113 5.80 6.95 5.89
C LEU A 113 5.27 6.60 7.28
N LYS A 114 5.16 7.60 8.18
CA LYS A 114 4.61 7.41 9.53
C LYS A 114 3.16 6.91 9.50
N ALA A 115 2.33 7.43 8.58
CA ALA A 115 0.94 6.99 8.45
C ALA A 115 0.84 5.52 8.00
N ILE A 116 1.67 5.09 7.05
CA ILE A 116 1.71 3.70 6.56
C ILE A 116 2.26 2.78 7.66
N MET A 117 3.40 3.11 8.27
CA MET A 117 4.05 2.28 9.28
C MET A 117 3.28 2.19 10.62
N ARG A 118 2.52 3.23 11.01
CA ARG A 118 1.68 3.21 12.23
C ARG A 118 0.64 2.11 12.20
N ARG A 119 0.14 1.75 11.04
CA ARG A 119 -0.88 0.71 10.86
C ARG A 119 -0.30 -0.69 10.98
N THR A 120 0.95 -0.88 10.59
CA THR A 120 1.67 -2.14 10.82
C THR A 120 1.91 -2.43 12.31
N VAL A 121 1.97 -1.40 13.16
CA VAL A 121 2.20 -1.52 14.63
C VAL A 121 0.91 -1.61 15.45
N ARG A 122 -0.25 -1.23 14.92
CA ARG A 122 -1.53 -1.23 15.66
C ARG A 122 -2.00 -2.62 16.14
N LYS A 123 -1.14 -3.64 16.05
CA LYS A 123 -1.37 -5.01 16.48
C LYS A 123 -1.40 -5.24 18.00
N GLU A 124 -1.09 -4.25 18.84
CA GLU A 124 -0.95 -4.51 20.29
C GLU A 124 -2.02 -3.90 21.19
N GLY A 125 -3.15 -3.37 20.68
CA GLY A 125 -4.02 -2.65 21.62
C GLY A 125 -5.47 -2.41 21.27
N THR A 126 -6.06 -2.96 20.23
CA THR A 126 -7.49 -2.74 19.96
C THR A 126 -8.29 -4.03 19.86
N ALA A 127 -9.45 -4.01 20.46
CA ALA A 127 -10.43 -5.07 20.78
C ALA A 127 -10.92 -6.01 19.63
N LEU A 128 -10.08 -6.31 18.64
CA LEU A 128 -10.34 -7.31 17.58
C LEU A 128 -9.46 -8.55 17.72
N ALA A 129 -8.77 -8.72 18.85
CA ALA A 129 -7.98 -9.90 19.12
C ALA A 129 -8.85 -11.17 19.01
N GLY A 130 -8.47 -12.07 18.10
CA GLY A 130 -9.17 -13.32 17.86
C GLY A 130 -10.39 -13.25 16.92
N LYS A 131 -10.65 -12.14 16.23
CA LYS A 131 -11.80 -12.03 15.32
C LYS A 131 -11.47 -12.61 13.95
N GLN A 132 -11.84 -13.88 13.75
CA GLN A 132 -11.97 -14.46 12.42
C GLN A 132 -13.34 -14.13 11.84
N ILE A 133 -13.38 -13.63 10.63
CA ILE A 133 -14.60 -13.34 9.88
C ILE A 133 -14.69 -14.33 8.73
N VAL A 134 -15.79 -15.07 8.66
CA VAL A 134 -16.07 -16.00 7.56
C VAL A 134 -17.27 -15.47 6.78
N LYS A 135 -17.09 -15.29 5.48
CA LYS A 135 -18.13 -14.84 4.56
C LYS A 135 -18.02 -15.65 3.25
N GLY A 136 -18.95 -16.62 3.09
CA GLY A 136 -18.89 -17.55 1.98
C GLY A 136 -17.57 -18.31 1.95
N ASP A 137 -16.82 -18.20 0.85
CA ASP A 137 -15.52 -18.83 0.67
C ASP A 137 -14.34 -18.02 1.26
N LEU A 138 -14.61 -16.78 1.76
CA LEU A 138 -13.59 -15.93 2.36
C LEU A 138 -13.48 -16.15 3.87
N ARG A 139 -12.26 -16.36 4.35
CA ARG A 139 -11.91 -16.35 5.76
C ARG A 139 -10.85 -15.30 6.02
N ILE A 140 -11.14 -14.35 6.88
CA ILE A 140 -10.33 -13.16 7.17
C ILE A 140 -9.92 -13.24 8.63
N ASP A 141 -8.64 -13.33 8.88
CA ASP A 141 -8.04 -13.24 10.20
C ASP A 141 -7.53 -11.80 10.40
N CYS A 142 -8.28 -11.02 11.18
CA CYS A 142 -7.96 -9.62 11.43
C CYS A 142 -6.71 -9.45 12.32
N GLU A 143 -6.38 -10.44 13.13
CA GLU A 143 -5.22 -10.38 14.02
C GLU A 143 -3.92 -10.61 13.26
N SER A 144 -3.85 -11.69 12.49
CA SER A 144 -2.67 -12.01 11.67
C SER A 144 -2.64 -11.26 10.33
N ARG A 145 -3.72 -10.52 10.00
CA ARG A 145 -3.91 -9.83 8.71
C ARG A 145 -3.84 -10.76 7.50
N ARG A 146 -4.32 -12.00 7.66
CA ARG A 146 -4.32 -13.02 6.61
C ARG A 146 -5.71 -13.22 6.06
N VAL A 147 -5.80 -13.42 4.76
CA VAL A 147 -7.04 -13.68 4.05
C VAL A 147 -6.91 -14.99 3.28
N PHE A 148 -7.95 -15.80 3.34
CA PHE A 148 -8.01 -17.07 2.63
C PHE A 148 -9.28 -17.11 1.78
N SER A 149 -9.16 -17.60 0.55
CA SER A 149 -10.30 -18.00 -0.26
C SER A 149 -10.30 -19.52 -0.35
N ARG A 150 -11.34 -20.15 0.20
CA ARG A 150 -11.36 -21.58 0.48
C ARG A 150 -10.16 -21.93 1.38
N ASP A 151 -9.23 -22.76 0.90
CA ASP A 151 -8.02 -23.15 1.65
C ASP A 151 -6.74 -22.45 1.14
N ARG A 152 -6.87 -21.57 0.14
CA ARG A 152 -5.73 -20.84 -0.44
C ARG A 152 -5.58 -19.49 0.25
N GLU A 153 -4.39 -19.21 0.78
CA GLU A 153 -4.02 -17.89 1.24
C GLU A 153 -3.90 -16.90 0.08
N LEU A 154 -4.43 -15.69 0.28
CA LEU A 154 -4.40 -14.60 -0.68
C LEU A 154 -3.40 -13.55 -0.21
N ASN A 155 -2.46 -13.18 -1.06
CA ASN A 155 -1.52 -12.09 -0.80
C ASN A 155 -2.18 -10.74 -1.04
N LEU A 156 -2.57 -10.06 0.03
CA LEU A 156 -3.07 -8.69 -0.01
C LEU A 156 -1.99 -7.72 0.45
N THR A 157 -1.84 -6.60 -0.27
CA THR A 157 -1.03 -5.49 0.25
C THR A 157 -1.67 -4.89 1.51
N ALA A 158 -0.90 -4.10 2.25
CA ALA A 158 -1.38 -3.49 3.50
C ALA A 158 -2.66 -2.67 3.28
N LYS A 159 -2.74 -1.92 2.17
CA LYS A 159 -3.91 -1.08 1.83
C LYS A 159 -5.13 -1.89 1.37
N GLU A 160 -4.90 -2.95 0.61
CA GLU A 160 -5.97 -3.87 0.20
C GLU A 160 -6.59 -4.56 1.43
N PHE A 161 -5.75 -4.98 2.38
CA PHE A 161 -6.23 -5.57 3.62
C PHE A 161 -7.01 -4.56 4.46
N ASP A 162 -6.50 -3.33 4.66
CA ASP A 162 -7.17 -2.28 5.42
C ASP A 162 -8.55 -1.93 4.84
N LEU A 163 -8.67 -1.88 3.50
CA LEU A 163 -9.95 -1.68 2.81
C LEU A 163 -10.89 -2.84 3.07
N LEU A 164 -10.43 -4.08 2.89
CA LEU A 164 -11.24 -5.26 3.13
C LEU A 164 -11.72 -5.34 4.57
N GLU A 165 -10.84 -5.15 5.54
CA GLU A 165 -11.17 -5.17 6.97
C GLU A 165 -12.22 -4.11 7.32
N LEU A 166 -12.03 -2.87 6.85
CA LEU A 166 -13.00 -1.80 7.09
C LEU A 166 -14.38 -2.14 6.53
N LEU A 167 -14.43 -2.67 5.31
CA LEU A 167 -15.69 -2.97 4.64
C LEU A 167 -16.38 -4.19 5.24
N VAL A 168 -15.65 -5.26 5.51
CA VAL A 168 -16.25 -6.52 6.04
C VAL A 168 -16.68 -6.41 7.50
N THR A 169 -16.02 -5.57 8.28
CA THR A 169 -16.41 -5.29 9.67
C THR A 169 -17.65 -4.38 9.78
N ASN A 170 -18.01 -3.72 8.67
CA ASN A 170 -19.19 -2.85 8.57
C ASN A 170 -20.07 -3.24 7.38
N PRO A 171 -20.64 -4.46 7.36
CA PRO A 171 -21.37 -4.94 6.21
C PRO A 171 -22.60 -4.09 5.90
N ASN A 172 -22.89 -3.94 4.60
CA ASN A 172 -23.98 -3.13 4.04
C ASN A 172 -23.86 -1.60 4.27
N LYS A 173 -22.82 -1.14 4.95
CA LYS A 173 -22.52 0.29 5.09
C LYS A 173 -21.79 0.77 3.84
N VAL A 174 -22.37 1.75 3.15
CA VAL A 174 -21.74 2.39 1.99
C VAL A 174 -20.79 3.48 2.46
N TYR A 175 -19.55 3.42 1.98
CA TYR A 175 -18.52 4.43 2.22
C TYR A 175 -18.27 5.19 0.92
N SER A 176 -18.19 6.53 0.99
CA SER A 176 -17.73 7.31 -0.16
C SER A 176 -16.24 7.09 -0.39
N ARG A 177 -15.75 7.46 -1.58
CA ARG A 177 -14.32 7.38 -1.92
C ARG A 177 -13.48 8.22 -0.98
N GLU A 178 -13.92 9.43 -0.69
CA GLU A 178 -13.26 10.35 0.24
C GLU A 178 -13.23 9.78 1.66
N ASN A 179 -14.33 9.15 2.11
CA ASN A 179 -14.35 8.53 3.43
C ASN A 179 -13.40 7.33 3.51
N LEU A 180 -13.34 6.50 2.47
CA LEU A 180 -12.38 5.40 2.40
C LEU A 180 -10.94 5.92 2.38
N LEU A 181 -10.68 6.95 1.57
CA LEU A 181 -9.37 7.59 1.51
C LEU A 181 -8.94 8.12 2.88
N ASN A 182 -9.80 8.91 3.53
CA ASN A 182 -9.53 9.48 4.85
C ASN A 182 -9.31 8.42 5.93
N ILE A 183 -10.10 7.36 5.94
CA ILE A 183 -9.99 6.29 6.94
C ILE A 183 -8.76 5.43 6.67
N VAL A 184 -8.49 5.05 5.42
CA VAL A 184 -7.45 4.09 5.06
C VAL A 184 -6.10 4.76 4.77
N TRP A 185 -6.03 6.01 4.32
CA TRP A 185 -4.78 6.75 4.09
C TRP A 185 -4.53 7.83 5.14
N GLY A 186 -5.57 8.36 5.76
CA GLY A 186 -5.51 9.41 6.79
C GLY A 186 -6.14 10.72 6.32
N TYR A 187 -6.60 11.53 7.28
CA TYR A 187 -7.34 12.77 6.98
C TYR A 187 -6.51 13.85 6.26
N GLU A 188 -5.20 13.82 6.40
CA GLU A 188 -4.28 14.77 5.74
C GLU A 188 -3.65 14.20 4.47
N TYR A 189 -4.22 13.12 3.93
CA TYR A 189 -3.71 12.50 2.72
C TYR A 189 -4.00 13.40 1.50
N PRO A 190 -2.99 13.95 0.83
CA PRO A 190 -3.17 14.88 -0.28
C PRO A 190 -3.38 14.17 -1.63
N GLY A 191 -3.75 12.89 -1.62
CA GLY A 191 -3.97 12.09 -2.82
C GLY A 191 -5.40 12.18 -3.37
N ASP A 192 -5.57 11.69 -4.60
CA ASP A 192 -6.86 11.62 -5.30
C ASP A 192 -7.70 10.44 -4.78
N ALA A 193 -9.01 10.65 -4.68
CA ALA A 193 -9.98 9.60 -4.36
C ALA A 193 -9.98 8.42 -5.37
N ARG A 194 -9.46 8.60 -6.58
CA ARG A 194 -9.20 7.54 -7.58
C ARG A 194 -8.24 6.48 -7.08
N THR A 195 -7.34 6.82 -6.14
CA THR A 195 -6.48 5.84 -5.45
C THR A 195 -7.30 4.70 -4.85
N VAL A 196 -8.46 5.01 -4.30
CA VAL A 196 -9.38 4.00 -3.75
C VAL A 196 -9.89 3.05 -4.84
N ASP A 197 -10.26 3.58 -6.01
CA ASP A 197 -10.81 2.78 -7.11
C ASP A 197 -9.80 1.73 -7.59
N VAL A 198 -8.53 2.10 -7.71
CA VAL A 198 -7.45 1.19 -8.11
C VAL A 198 -7.27 0.07 -7.07
N HIS A 199 -7.22 0.41 -5.78
CA HIS A 199 -7.06 -0.60 -4.73
C HIS A 199 -8.31 -1.50 -4.59
N ILE A 200 -9.53 -0.98 -4.78
CA ILE A 200 -10.74 -1.81 -4.83
C ILE A 200 -10.73 -2.76 -6.04
N ARG A 201 -10.28 -2.29 -7.21
CA ARG A 201 -10.12 -3.15 -8.39
C ARG A 201 -9.16 -4.30 -8.10
N ARG A 202 -7.96 -4.01 -7.59
CA ARG A 202 -6.94 -5.02 -7.24
C ARG A 202 -7.42 -5.96 -6.15
N LEU A 203 -8.08 -5.44 -5.13
CA LEU A 203 -8.70 -6.26 -4.09
C LEU A 203 -9.69 -7.26 -4.70
N ARG A 204 -10.59 -6.80 -5.59
CA ARG A 204 -11.52 -7.68 -6.30
C ARG A 204 -10.83 -8.74 -7.14
N GLU A 205 -9.76 -8.39 -7.87
CA GLU A 205 -8.97 -9.34 -8.67
C GLU A 205 -8.41 -10.48 -7.82
N LYS A 206 -8.17 -10.25 -6.53
CA LYS A 206 -7.66 -11.24 -5.58
C LYS A 206 -8.75 -12.04 -4.86
N ILE A 207 -9.85 -11.40 -4.45
CA ILE A 207 -10.87 -12.05 -3.61
C ILE A 207 -12.11 -12.54 -4.35
N GLU A 208 -12.42 -11.99 -5.53
CA GLU A 208 -13.61 -12.33 -6.30
C GLU A 208 -13.29 -13.40 -7.36
N VAL A 209 -14.25 -14.26 -7.65
CA VAL A 209 -14.15 -15.19 -8.78
C VAL A 209 -14.28 -14.43 -10.11
N ASN A 210 -15.14 -13.43 -10.15
CA ASN A 210 -15.30 -12.51 -11.28
C ASN A 210 -15.29 -11.07 -10.76
N PRO A 211 -14.20 -10.32 -10.96
CA PRO A 211 -14.09 -8.92 -10.51
C PRO A 211 -15.14 -7.97 -11.08
N SER A 212 -15.66 -8.28 -12.28
CA SER A 212 -16.70 -7.48 -12.96
C SER A 212 -18.12 -7.76 -12.43
N ASP A 213 -18.32 -8.92 -11.80
CA ASP A 213 -19.57 -9.31 -11.12
C ASP A 213 -19.23 -9.74 -9.68
N PRO A 214 -18.94 -8.79 -8.80
CA PRO A 214 -18.40 -9.06 -7.48
C PRO A 214 -19.45 -9.66 -6.54
N LYS A 215 -19.02 -10.61 -5.71
CA LYS A 215 -19.82 -11.27 -4.69
C LYS A 215 -19.68 -10.62 -3.30
N TYR A 216 -18.57 -9.95 -3.05
CA TYR A 216 -18.20 -9.43 -1.74
C TYR A 216 -18.16 -7.90 -1.69
N VAL A 217 -17.37 -7.27 -2.55
CA VAL A 217 -17.19 -5.82 -2.55
C VAL A 217 -17.95 -5.19 -3.70
N TYR A 218 -19.05 -4.53 -3.38
CA TYR A 218 -19.98 -3.92 -4.34
C TYR A 218 -19.70 -2.43 -4.55
N THR A 219 -20.03 -1.95 -5.76
CA THR A 219 -20.07 -0.53 -6.08
C THR A 219 -21.48 0.01 -5.88
N LYS A 220 -21.62 1.08 -5.10
CA LYS A 220 -22.83 1.91 -5.10
C LYS A 220 -22.57 3.08 -6.05
N TRP A 221 -23.12 2.97 -7.26
CA TRP A 221 -22.89 3.95 -8.32
C TRP A 221 -23.19 5.38 -7.85
N GLY A 222 -22.30 6.31 -8.18
CA GLY A 222 -22.38 7.72 -7.76
C GLY A 222 -22.03 7.98 -6.29
N VAL A 223 -21.78 6.93 -5.46
CA VAL A 223 -21.53 7.07 -4.02
C VAL A 223 -20.16 6.49 -3.64
N GLY A 224 -19.95 5.18 -3.79
CA GLY A 224 -18.71 4.54 -3.35
C GLY A 224 -18.83 3.02 -3.27
N TYR A 225 -18.34 2.42 -2.18
CA TYR A 225 -18.20 0.98 -2.05
C TYR A 225 -18.75 0.45 -0.73
N TYR A 226 -19.16 -0.83 -0.71
CA TYR A 226 -19.62 -1.53 0.48
C TYR A 226 -19.38 -3.04 0.37
N PHE A 227 -19.29 -3.71 1.50
CA PHE A 227 -19.28 -5.17 1.57
C PHE A 227 -20.70 -5.68 1.75
N ARG A 228 -21.12 -6.68 0.99
CA ARG A 228 -22.42 -7.30 1.14
C ARG A 228 -22.38 -8.31 2.29
N GLY A 229 -23.25 -8.11 3.28
CA GLY A 229 -23.35 -8.94 4.48
C GLY A 229 -24.03 -10.29 4.27
#